data_d39d9603236ff54b59af9021e27c709b
#
_entry.id   d39d9603236ff54b59af9021e27c709b
#
_cell.length_a   1.000
_cell.length_b   1.000
_cell.length_c   1.000
_cell.angle_alpha   90.00
_cell.angle_beta   90.00
_cell.angle_gamma   90.00
#
_symmetry.space_group_name_H-M   'P 1'
#
loop_
_entity.id
_entity.type
_entity.pdbx_description
1 polymer ?
#
loop_
_entity_poly.entity_id
_entity_poly.type
_entity_poly.pdbx_seq_one_letter_code
_entity_poly.pdbx_strand_id
1 'polypeptide(L)'
;MPAAGTPGTYLRGGEFYSPIAGRLRTDDVVLSELLQPGSRIVPRHEHELAYITVVLQGDYLEGDRGMLRELRPFTAVFNPAGTAHSTVIGPAGATFFTIELYEENLRQLGVRLPAQTTFDRGAGTMLWPGLRLYSAFKMQTSDPLGLEGHIVEGHVLEMLGAVTGVEAPDNTAPRWFAGVKDRLHEGFRKPLRMRDLAREAGVHPVHLARVFRNLERRTPGEYQQHLQVRAACELLRKAEWPLAVIAAECGFADQSHFTRIFRRMTGTTPARFRRAIAHRVCAA
;
A
#
# COMPACT_ATOMS: atom_id res chain seq x y z
N MET A 1 0.24 -12.39 34.97
CA MET A 1 -1.13 -12.50 34.45
C MET A 1 -1.54 -11.14 33.93
N PRO A 2 -1.71 -10.92 32.63
CA PRO A 2 -2.28 -9.67 32.16
C PRO A 2 -3.78 -9.67 32.43
N ALA A 3 -4.24 -8.57 33.02
CA ALA A 3 -5.63 -8.32 33.38
C ALA A 3 -6.55 -8.41 32.16
N ALA A 4 -7.74 -8.98 32.39
CA ALA A 4 -8.83 -9.06 31.43
C ALA A 4 -9.12 -7.66 30.81
N GLY A 5 -9.10 -7.59 29.48
CA GLY A 5 -9.19 -6.34 28.76
C GLY A 5 -10.47 -5.58 29.04
N THR A 6 -10.32 -4.30 29.28
CA THR A 6 -11.38 -3.30 29.10
C THR A 6 -12.00 -3.51 27.72
N PRO A 7 -13.33 -3.51 27.56
CA PRO A 7 -13.95 -3.62 26.24
C PRO A 7 -13.38 -2.51 25.35
N GLY A 8 -12.87 -2.88 24.17
CA GLY A 8 -12.24 -1.96 23.23
C GLY A 8 -13.25 -0.88 22.84
N THR A 9 -12.78 0.35 22.68
CA THR A 9 -13.62 1.44 22.19
C THR A 9 -14.05 1.11 20.78
N TYR A 10 -15.35 1.18 20.51
CA TYR A 10 -15.93 1.00 19.19
C TYR A 10 -15.96 2.34 18.45
N LEU A 11 -15.31 2.44 17.30
CA LEU A 11 -15.26 3.64 16.48
C LEU A 11 -16.23 3.50 15.30
N ARG A 12 -17.11 4.47 15.15
CA ARG A 12 -18.05 4.53 14.03
C ARG A 12 -17.36 4.94 12.74
N GLY A 13 -18.03 4.74 11.62
CA GLY A 13 -17.51 5.14 10.32
C GLY A 13 -17.06 6.61 10.28
N GLY A 14 -15.80 6.82 9.98
CA GLY A 14 -15.12 8.12 9.98
C GLY A 14 -14.59 8.59 11.34
N GLU A 15 -14.66 7.78 12.39
CA GLU A 15 -14.07 8.09 13.69
C GLU A 15 -12.69 7.46 13.82
N PHE A 16 -11.71 8.25 14.26
CA PHE A 16 -10.33 7.81 14.46
C PHE A 16 -9.74 8.46 15.70
N TYR A 17 -8.79 7.80 16.33
CA TYR A 17 -7.96 8.41 17.37
C TYR A 17 -6.99 9.48 16.84
N SER A 18 -6.87 9.60 15.53
CA SER A 18 -5.94 10.49 14.84
C SER A 18 -6.63 11.78 14.39
N PRO A 19 -5.95 12.92 14.43
CA PRO A 19 -6.38 14.10 13.68
C PRO A 19 -6.55 13.78 12.20
N ILE A 20 -7.63 14.28 11.62
CA ILE A 20 -7.97 14.08 10.22
C ILE A 20 -7.51 15.31 9.45
N ALA A 21 -6.53 15.13 8.57
CA ALA A 21 -5.96 16.20 7.76
C ALA A 21 -6.74 16.48 6.48
N GLY A 22 -7.54 15.52 6.03
CA GLY A 22 -8.42 15.65 4.89
C GLY A 22 -9.40 14.48 4.84
N ARG A 23 -10.58 14.75 4.28
CA ARG A 23 -11.64 13.73 4.13
C ARG A 23 -12.44 13.94 2.85
N LEU A 24 -12.80 12.84 2.21
CA LEU A 24 -13.77 12.78 1.13
C LEU A 24 -14.75 11.65 1.42
N ARG A 25 -16.02 11.86 1.16
CA ARG A 25 -17.07 10.83 1.23
C ARG A 25 -17.71 10.66 -0.14
N THR A 26 -17.89 9.41 -0.51
CA THR A 26 -18.76 8.99 -1.61
C THR A 26 -19.85 8.08 -1.07
N ASP A 27 -20.71 7.57 -1.93
CA ASP A 27 -21.75 6.62 -1.52
C ASP A 27 -21.15 5.30 -1.01
N ASP A 28 -20.00 4.88 -1.54
CA ASP A 28 -19.41 3.57 -1.28
C ASP A 28 -18.25 3.59 -0.28
N VAL A 29 -17.57 4.73 -0.12
CA VAL A 29 -16.35 4.82 0.71
C VAL A 29 -16.18 6.15 1.42
N VAL A 30 -15.42 6.12 2.53
CA VAL A 30 -14.86 7.31 3.17
C VAL A 30 -13.34 7.27 3.05
N LEU A 31 -12.78 8.27 2.39
CA LEU A 31 -11.34 8.48 2.29
C LEU A 31 -10.90 9.45 3.37
N SER A 32 -9.93 9.08 4.17
CA SER A 32 -9.40 9.95 5.25
C SER A 32 -7.88 9.94 5.25
N GLU A 33 -7.29 11.12 5.33
CA GLU A 33 -5.86 11.25 5.63
C GLU A 33 -5.68 11.54 7.11
N LEU A 34 -4.95 10.69 7.80
CA LEU A 34 -4.79 10.68 9.25
C LEU A 34 -3.36 11.03 9.62
N LEU A 35 -3.19 11.92 10.61
CA LEU A 35 -1.90 12.32 11.16
C LEU A 35 -1.78 11.82 12.59
N GLN A 36 -0.86 10.89 12.83
CA GLN A 36 -0.57 10.41 14.19
C GLN A 36 0.65 11.14 14.76
N PRO A 37 0.49 11.80 15.91
CA PRO A 37 1.63 12.34 16.65
C PRO A 37 2.61 11.24 17.04
N GLY A 38 3.89 11.61 17.17
CA GLY A 38 4.93 10.68 17.59
C GLY A 38 4.79 10.21 19.05
N SER A 39 5.45 9.09 19.35
CA SER A 39 5.54 8.52 20.69
C SER A 39 4.17 8.28 21.34
N ARG A 40 3.23 7.74 20.60
CA ARG A 40 1.84 7.52 21.05
C ARG A 40 1.46 6.05 21.01
N ILE A 41 0.71 5.64 22.02
CA ILE A 41 0.01 4.35 22.02
C ILE A 41 -1.48 4.63 21.76
N VAL A 42 -2.02 4.05 20.70
CA VAL A 42 -3.46 4.00 20.45
C VAL A 42 -3.99 2.75 21.15
N PRO A 43 -4.91 2.89 22.09
CA PRO A 43 -5.43 1.76 22.85
C PRO A 43 -6.17 0.78 21.95
N ARG A 44 -6.43 -0.42 22.45
CA ARG A 44 -7.21 -1.43 21.73
C ARG A 44 -8.60 -0.90 21.40
N HIS A 45 -8.98 -1.00 20.14
CA HIS A 45 -10.27 -0.52 19.61
C HIS A 45 -10.68 -1.35 18.39
N GLU A 46 -11.92 -1.16 17.97
CA GLU A 46 -12.54 -1.80 16.80
C GLU A 46 -13.17 -0.73 15.92
N HIS A 47 -13.18 -0.96 14.61
CA HIS A 47 -13.87 -0.09 13.65
C HIS A 47 -15.17 -0.73 13.16
N GLU A 48 -16.23 0.09 13.04
CA GLU A 48 -17.53 -0.31 12.50
C GLU A 48 -17.42 -0.80 11.05
N LEU A 49 -16.63 -0.11 10.24
CA LEU A 49 -16.46 -0.39 8.83
C LEU A 49 -15.18 -1.19 8.58
N ALA A 50 -15.22 -2.06 7.58
CA ALA A 50 -14.00 -2.60 6.99
C ALA A 50 -13.19 -1.46 6.34
N TYR A 51 -11.88 -1.55 6.37
CA TYR A 51 -11.05 -0.49 5.84
C TYR A 51 -9.72 -1.00 5.28
N ILE A 52 -9.16 -0.22 4.34
CA ILE A 52 -7.79 -0.39 3.85
C ILE A 52 -6.98 0.80 4.33
N THR A 53 -5.83 0.54 4.95
CA THR A 53 -4.86 1.57 5.33
C THR A 53 -3.63 1.47 4.46
N VAL A 54 -3.22 2.61 3.87
CA VAL A 54 -1.94 2.79 3.21
C VAL A 54 -1.05 3.63 4.11
N VAL A 55 0.08 3.09 4.56
CA VAL A 55 1.07 3.82 5.35
C VAL A 55 1.86 4.73 4.41
N LEU A 56 1.77 6.05 4.63
CA LEU A 56 2.47 7.05 3.81
C LEU A 56 3.80 7.47 4.43
N GLN A 57 3.82 7.63 5.76
CA GLN A 57 5.01 8.04 6.53
C GLN A 57 5.02 7.39 7.92
N GLY A 58 6.22 7.38 8.52
CA GLY A 58 6.44 6.85 9.86
C GLY A 58 6.40 5.33 9.91
N ASP A 59 6.89 4.80 11.01
CA ASP A 59 6.88 3.37 11.30
C ASP A 59 5.99 3.14 12.52
N TYR A 60 5.18 2.10 12.48
CA TYR A 60 4.35 1.76 13.61
C TYR A 60 4.23 0.25 13.80
N LEU A 61 3.91 -0.13 15.03
CA LEU A 61 3.60 -1.51 15.37
C LEU A 61 2.08 -1.64 15.52
N GLU A 62 1.49 -2.54 14.76
CA GLU A 62 0.09 -2.93 14.94
C GLU A 62 0.01 -4.20 15.75
N GLY A 63 -0.80 -4.16 16.82
CA GLY A 63 -1.01 -5.27 17.73
C GLY A 63 -2.36 -5.92 17.51
N ASP A 64 -2.36 -7.20 17.16
CA ASP A 64 -3.56 -8.04 17.16
C ASP A 64 -3.28 -9.36 17.88
N ARG A 65 -4.21 -9.77 18.77
CA ARG A 65 -4.18 -11.06 19.51
C ARG A 65 -2.82 -11.42 20.12
N GLY A 66 -2.10 -10.41 20.63
CA GLY A 66 -0.79 -10.59 21.27
C GLY A 66 0.39 -10.65 20.31
N MET A 67 0.18 -10.53 19.04
CA MET A 67 1.25 -10.35 18.03
C MET A 67 1.42 -8.88 17.71
N LEU A 68 2.68 -8.42 17.66
CA LEU A 68 3.04 -7.09 17.16
C LEU A 68 3.62 -7.25 15.77
N ARG A 69 3.13 -6.45 14.85
CA ARG A 69 3.62 -6.41 13.47
C ARG A 69 4.10 -5.01 13.13
N GLU A 70 5.34 -4.91 12.69
CA GLU A 70 5.90 -3.67 12.16
C GLU A 70 5.33 -3.39 10.77
N LEU A 71 4.74 -2.23 10.59
CA LEU A 71 4.25 -1.72 9.32
C LEU A 71 5.04 -0.48 8.93
N ARG A 72 5.71 -0.57 7.81
CA ARG A 72 6.61 0.46 7.26
C ARG A 72 5.90 1.30 6.22
N PRO A 73 6.42 2.48 5.90
CA PRO A 73 5.91 3.27 4.78
C PRO A 73 5.76 2.45 3.50
N PHE A 74 4.75 2.79 2.72
CA PHE A 74 4.38 2.09 1.49
C PHE A 74 4.03 0.61 1.71
N THR A 75 3.33 0.36 2.81
CA THR A 75 2.61 -0.90 3.08
C THR A 75 1.11 -0.62 3.03
N ALA A 76 0.34 -1.55 2.50
CA ALA A 76 -1.11 -1.52 2.53
C ALA A 76 -1.67 -2.71 3.31
N VAL A 77 -2.70 -2.46 4.11
CA VAL A 77 -3.36 -3.48 4.97
C VAL A 77 -4.87 -3.32 4.83
N PHE A 78 -5.56 -4.42 4.61
CA PHE A 78 -7.01 -4.51 4.74
C PHE A 78 -7.38 -5.10 6.11
N ASN A 79 -8.29 -4.47 6.80
CA ASN A 79 -8.88 -4.95 8.05
C ASN A 79 -10.40 -5.09 7.89
N PRO A 80 -10.98 -6.27 8.19
CA PRO A 80 -12.44 -6.46 8.23
C PRO A 80 -13.07 -5.60 9.34
N ALA A 81 -14.36 -5.31 9.19
CA ALA A 81 -15.17 -4.69 10.24
C ALA A 81 -15.08 -5.48 11.55
N GLY A 82 -15.05 -4.79 12.69
CA GLY A 82 -14.96 -5.41 14.02
C GLY A 82 -13.59 -6.00 14.34
N THR A 83 -12.56 -5.76 13.53
CA THR A 83 -11.20 -6.22 13.87
C THR A 83 -10.61 -5.36 14.98
N ALA A 84 -10.42 -5.98 16.17
CA ALA A 84 -9.87 -5.31 17.33
C ALA A 84 -8.33 -5.25 17.24
N HIS A 85 -7.76 -4.05 17.29
CA HIS A 85 -6.32 -3.84 17.23
C HIS A 85 -5.85 -2.68 18.13
N SER A 86 -4.56 -2.60 18.35
CA SER A 86 -3.89 -1.47 19.02
C SER A 86 -2.70 -1.04 18.19
N THR A 87 -2.23 0.20 18.38
CA THR A 87 -1.13 0.72 17.59
C THR A 87 -0.11 1.44 18.46
N VAL A 88 1.16 1.18 18.23
CA VAL A 88 2.28 1.93 18.82
C VAL A 88 2.96 2.74 17.74
N ILE A 89 2.91 4.07 17.87
CA ILE A 89 3.50 5.01 16.90
C ILE A 89 4.91 5.37 17.35
N GLY A 90 5.85 5.27 16.44
CA GLY A 90 7.25 5.67 16.65
C GLY A 90 7.43 7.17 16.88
N PRO A 91 8.64 7.62 17.29
CA PRO A 91 8.90 9.03 17.65
C PRO A 91 8.63 10.04 16.52
N ALA A 92 8.81 9.63 15.27
CA ALA A 92 8.59 10.48 14.10
C ALA A 92 7.10 10.73 13.76
N GLY A 93 6.17 10.08 14.49
CA GLY A 93 4.76 10.06 14.11
C GLY A 93 4.51 9.18 12.88
N ALA A 94 3.27 9.20 12.40
CA ALA A 94 2.88 8.47 11.21
C ALA A 94 1.79 9.21 10.42
N THR A 95 1.74 8.98 9.12
CA THR A 95 0.67 9.46 8.24
C THR A 95 0.06 8.27 7.52
N PHE A 96 -1.26 8.17 7.61
CA PHE A 96 -2.03 7.11 6.97
C PHE A 96 -3.02 7.69 5.98
N PHE A 97 -3.27 6.95 4.91
CA PHE A 97 -4.42 7.14 4.06
C PHE A 97 -5.34 5.94 4.23
N THR A 98 -6.53 6.18 4.80
CA THR A 98 -7.49 5.14 5.14
C THR A 98 -8.70 5.24 4.23
N ILE A 99 -9.12 4.10 3.70
CA ILE A 99 -10.29 3.90 2.85
C ILE A 99 -11.27 3.03 3.62
N GLU A 100 -12.29 3.60 4.23
CA GLU A 100 -13.37 2.87 4.86
C GLU A 100 -14.42 2.47 3.82
N LEU A 101 -14.96 1.28 3.94
CA LEU A 101 -15.80 0.62 2.94
C LEU A 101 -17.21 0.40 3.47
N TYR A 102 -18.23 0.92 2.80
CA TYR A 102 -19.62 0.60 3.11
C TYR A 102 -20.00 -0.77 2.53
N GLU A 103 -19.85 -1.81 3.35
CA GLU A 103 -20.02 -3.22 2.91
C GLU A 103 -21.37 -3.50 2.27
N GLU A 104 -22.43 -2.82 2.73
CA GLU A 104 -23.77 -3.03 2.19
C GLU A 104 -23.84 -2.68 0.71
N ASN A 105 -23.26 -1.54 0.32
CA ASN A 105 -23.23 -1.10 -1.07
C ASN A 105 -22.35 -2.04 -1.91
N LEU A 106 -21.21 -2.47 -1.37
CA LEU A 106 -20.33 -3.43 -2.04
C LEU A 106 -20.99 -4.80 -2.26
N ARG A 107 -21.81 -5.27 -1.30
CA ARG A 107 -22.57 -6.51 -1.46
C ARG A 107 -23.59 -6.41 -2.59
N GLN A 108 -24.24 -5.26 -2.77
CA GLN A 108 -25.15 -5.02 -3.89
C GLN A 108 -24.43 -5.12 -5.25
N LEU A 109 -23.14 -4.78 -5.30
CA LEU A 109 -22.27 -4.95 -6.46
C LEU A 109 -21.69 -6.38 -6.59
N GLY A 110 -22.10 -7.31 -5.72
CA GLY A 110 -21.61 -8.68 -5.71
C GLY A 110 -20.21 -8.87 -5.08
N VAL A 111 -19.65 -7.82 -4.46
CA VAL A 111 -18.35 -7.89 -3.81
C VAL A 111 -18.48 -8.42 -2.39
N ARG A 112 -17.71 -9.45 -2.06
CA ARG A 112 -17.61 -10.00 -0.69
C ARG A 112 -16.23 -9.76 -0.14
N LEU A 113 -16.14 -9.05 0.98
CA LEU A 113 -14.89 -8.77 1.65
C LEU A 113 -14.38 -10.00 2.42
N PRO A 114 -13.05 -10.20 2.53
CA PRO A 114 -12.49 -11.27 3.36
C PRO A 114 -12.83 -11.07 4.85
N ALA A 115 -12.96 -12.18 5.56
CA ALA A 115 -13.19 -12.18 7.01
C ALA A 115 -11.89 -12.01 7.83
N GLN A 116 -10.75 -11.92 7.19
CA GLN A 116 -9.44 -11.85 7.84
C GLN A 116 -8.62 -10.66 7.33
N THR A 117 -7.80 -10.11 8.23
CA THR A 117 -6.81 -9.08 7.88
C THR A 117 -5.88 -9.57 6.78
N THR A 118 -5.74 -8.77 5.73
CA THR A 118 -4.89 -9.08 4.58
C THR A 118 -3.81 -8.02 4.40
N PHE A 119 -2.57 -8.47 4.29
CA PHE A 119 -1.41 -7.61 4.05
C PHE A 119 -0.99 -7.68 2.59
N ASP A 120 -0.59 -6.54 2.03
CA ASP A 120 0.00 -6.49 0.70
C ASP A 120 1.38 -7.18 0.72
N ARG A 121 1.43 -8.42 0.26
CA ARG A 121 2.60 -9.31 0.32
C ARG A 121 3.68 -8.97 -0.72
N GLY A 122 4.06 -7.72 -0.84
CA GLY A 122 5.17 -7.28 -1.70
C GLY A 122 4.82 -7.14 -3.18
N ALA A 123 3.67 -7.63 -3.61
CA ALA A 123 3.19 -7.46 -4.97
C ALA A 123 2.66 -6.03 -5.24
N GLY A 124 2.36 -5.25 -4.21
CA GLY A 124 1.79 -3.90 -4.35
C GLY A 124 0.39 -3.91 -4.97
N THR A 125 -0.36 -4.99 -4.79
CA THR A 125 -1.70 -5.13 -5.39
C THR A 125 -2.71 -4.16 -4.79
N MET A 126 -2.59 -3.85 -3.50
CA MET A 126 -3.36 -2.80 -2.83
C MET A 126 -2.62 -1.46 -2.81
N LEU A 127 -1.30 -1.48 -2.68
CA LEU A 127 -0.48 -0.27 -2.51
C LEU A 127 -0.59 0.67 -3.71
N TRP A 128 -0.40 0.16 -4.94
CA TRP A 128 -0.35 1.05 -6.11
C TRP A 128 -1.69 1.68 -6.44
N PRO A 129 -2.82 0.95 -6.46
CA PRO A 129 -4.14 1.57 -6.57
C PRO A 129 -4.40 2.56 -5.42
N GLY A 130 -3.99 2.23 -4.18
CA GLY A 130 -4.11 3.11 -3.03
C GLY A 130 -3.31 4.41 -3.17
N LEU A 131 -2.10 4.37 -3.71
CA LEU A 131 -1.31 5.57 -3.99
C LEU A 131 -1.90 6.40 -5.14
N ARG A 132 -2.48 5.77 -6.17
CA ARG A 132 -3.21 6.49 -7.22
C ARG A 132 -4.45 7.17 -6.66
N LEU A 133 -5.19 6.46 -5.82
CA LEU A 133 -6.36 7.01 -5.12
C LEU A 133 -5.96 8.19 -4.20
N TYR A 134 -4.87 8.05 -3.43
CA TYR A 134 -4.33 9.15 -2.64
C TYR A 134 -3.92 10.34 -3.50
N SER A 135 -3.30 10.10 -4.65
CA SER A 135 -2.92 11.15 -5.58
C SER A 135 -4.15 11.90 -6.11
N ALA A 136 -5.21 11.19 -6.48
CA ALA A 136 -6.49 11.77 -6.87
C ALA A 136 -7.11 12.56 -5.72
N PHE A 137 -7.18 11.98 -4.52
CA PHE A 137 -7.66 12.64 -3.30
C PHE A 137 -6.92 13.96 -3.00
N LYS A 138 -5.60 14.03 -3.21
CA LYS A 138 -4.79 15.26 -3.02
C LYS A 138 -4.94 16.27 -4.14
N MET A 139 -5.42 15.87 -5.30
CA MET A 139 -5.61 16.77 -6.45
C MET A 139 -7.00 17.40 -6.48
N GLN A 140 -7.89 17.03 -5.57
CA GLN A 140 -9.23 17.59 -5.47
C GLN A 140 -9.20 19.11 -5.23
N THR A 141 -9.24 19.84 -6.32
CA THR A 141 -9.58 21.26 -6.36
C THR A 141 -10.72 21.40 -7.36
N SER A 142 -11.96 21.42 -6.84
CA SER A 142 -13.18 21.81 -7.58
C SER A 142 -13.39 21.00 -8.88
N ASP A 143 -14.04 19.83 -8.78
CA ASP A 143 -14.51 19.10 -9.95
C ASP A 143 -15.97 19.49 -10.29
N PRO A 144 -16.22 20.39 -11.27
CA PRO A 144 -17.56 20.77 -11.66
C PRO A 144 -18.32 19.68 -12.44
N LEU A 145 -17.65 18.59 -12.83
CA LEU A 145 -18.20 17.58 -13.73
C LEU A 145 -18.47 16.21 -13.06
N GLY A 146 -18.14 16.05 -11.75
CA GLY A 146 -18.38 14.79 -11.03
C GLY A 146 -17.52 13.60 -11.50
N LEU A 147 -16.51 13.84 -12.33
CA LEU A 147 -15.63 12.78 -12.86
C LEU A 147 -14.73 12.15 -11.79
N GLU A 148 -14.48 12.89 -10.69
CA GLU A 148 -13.65 12.43 -9.58
C GLU A 148 -14.28 11.22 -8.88
N GLY A 149 -15.61 11.14 -8.78
CA GLY A 149 -16.32 10.00 -8.23
C GLY A 149 -15.98 8.70 -8.96
N HIS A 150 -16.05 8.70 -10.27
CA HIS A 150 -15.75 7.51 -11.10
C HIS A 150 -14.27 7.08 -11.03
N ILE A 151 -13.35 8.04 -10.88
CA ILE A 151 -11.91 7.74 -10.68
C ILE A 151 -11.70 7.07 -9.32
N VAL A 152 -12.35 7.59 -8.27
CA VAL A 152 -12.32 7.00 -6.92
C VAL A 152 -12.87 5.58 -6.96
N GLU A 153 -14.05 5.37 -7.50
CA GLU A 153 -14.69 4.06 -7.64
C GLU A 153 -13.79 3.06 -8.39
N GLY A 154 -13.22 3.47 -9.52
CA GLY A 154 -12.33 2.61 -10.30
C GLY A 154 -11.10 2.12 -9.51
N HIS A 155 -10.46 3.01 -8.75
CA HIS A 155 -9.32 2.62 -7.91
C HIS A 155 -9.72 1.78 -6.70
N VAL A 156 -10.87 2.07 -6.10
CA VAL A 156 -11.42 1.26 -5.01
C VAL A 156 -11.72 -0.15 -5.50
N LEU A 157 -12.39 -0.31 -6.65
CA LEU A 157 -12.66 -1.63 -7.24
C LEU A 157 -11.37 -2.40 -7.56
N GLU A 158 -10.33 -1.71 -8.04
CA GLU A 158 -9.02 -2.34 -8.27
C GLU A 158 -8.39 -2.84 -6.96
N MET A 159 -8.47 -2.06 -5.88
CA MET A 159 -8.00 -2.48 -4.55
C MET A 159 -8.83 -3.65 -4.01
N LEU A 160 -10.14 -3.60 -4.17
CA LEU A 160 -11.04 -4.68 -3.75
C LEU A 160 -10.76 -5.98 -4.53
N GLY A 161 -10.49 -5.89 -5.82
CA GLY A 161 -10.05 -7.03 -6.62
C GLY A 161 -8.76 -7.68 -6.08
N ALA A 162 -7.87 -6.88 -5.49
CA ALA A 162 -6.66 -7.39 -4.85
C ALA A 162 -6.94 -8.04 -3.48
N VAL A 163 -7.90 -7.50 -2.73
CA VAL A 163 -8.29 -7.99 -1.40
C VAL A 163 -9.15 -9.25 -1.52
N THR A 164 -10.14 -9.23 -2.43
CA THR A 164 -11.07 -10.34 -2.67
C THR A 164 -10.52 -11.38 -3.64
N GLY A 165 -9.34 -11.10 -4.20
CA GLY A 165 -8.69 -11.94 -5.20
C GLY A 165 -8.73 -13.39 -4.76
N VAL A 166 -9.46 -14.15 -5.57
CA VAL A 166 -9.61 -15.59 -5.50
C VAL A 166 -8.33 -16.19 -4.93
N GLU A 167 -8.46 -16.91 -3.83
CA GLU A 167 -7.40 -17.78 -3.32
C GLU A 167 -6.71 -18.40 -4.52
N ALA A 168 -5.43 -18.08 -4.71
CA ALA A 168 -4.67 -18.70 -5.77
C ALA A 168 -4.91 -20.19 -5.60
N PRO A 169 -5.32 -20.93 -6.64
CA PRO A 169 -5.48 -22.36 -6.53
C PRO A 169 -4.19 -22.87 -5.85
N ASP A 170 -4.33 -23.84 -4.99
CA ASP A 170 -3.29 -24.45 -4.14
C ASP A 170 -2.05 -24.86 -4.97
N ASN A 171 -1.42 -23.88 -5.52
CA ASN A 171 -0.27 -23.95 -6.40
C ASN A 171 0.93 -23.71 -5.49
N THR A 172 1.31 -24.75 -4.77
CA THR A 172 2.55 -24.76 -3.97
C THR A 172 3.66 -24.19 -4.84
N ALA A 173 4.12 -22.99 -4.47
CA ALA A 173 5.17 -22.32 -5.23
C ALA A 173 6.38 -23.27 -5.36
N PRO A 174 6.94 -23.46 -6.55
CA PRO A 174 8.10 -24.33 -6.73
C PRO A 174 9.24 -23.87 -5.82
N ARG A 175 10.05 -24.80 -5.32
CA ARG A 175 11.16 -24.50 -4.39
C ARG A 175 12.09 -23.40 -4.87
N TRP A 176 12.33 -23.29 -6.18
CA TRP A 176 13.18 -22.27 -6.78
C TRP A 176 12.55 -20.86 -6.77
N PHE A 177 11.22 -20.76 -6.60
CA PHE A 177 10.49 -19.49 -6.75
C PHE A 177 10.89 -18.46 -5.67
N ALA A 178 11.06 -18.90 -4.43
CA ALA A 178 11.53 -18.02 -3.35
C ALA A 178 12.89 -17.41 -3.68
N GLY A 179 13.86 -18.23 -4.13
CA GLY A 179 15.18 -17.75 -4.52
C GLY A 179 15.16 -16.73 -5.67
N VAL A 180 14.24 -16.90 -6.65
CA VAL A 180 14.06 -15.89 -7.71
C VAL A 180 13.55 -14.56 -7.14
N LYS A 181 12.62 -14.59 -6.18
CA LYS A 181 12.14 -13.37 -5.51
C LYS A 181 13.25 -12.71 -4.70
N ASP A 182 14.00 -13.46 -3.93
CA ASP A 182 15.14 -12.96 -3.15
C ASP A 182 16.16 -12.29 -4.08
N ARG A 183 16.50 -12.94 -5.19
CA ARG A 183 17.41 -12.39 -6.20
C ARG A 183 16.91 -11.10 -6.83
N LEU A 184 15.58 -10.97 -7.06
CA LEU A 184 14.95 -9.72 -7.51
C LEU A 184 15.04 -8.64 -6.43
N HIS A 185 14.78 -8.96 -5.17
CA HIS A 185 14.87 -8.00 -4.05
C HIS A 185 16.28 -7.49 -3.83
N GLU A 186 17.29 -8.35 -3.92
CA GLU A 186 18.71 -7.97 -3.78
C GLU A 186 19.23 -7.17 -4.97
N GLY A 187 18.77 -7.52 -6.17
CA GLY A 187 19.34 -7.04 -7.42
C GLY A 187 18.51 -6.01 -8.19
N PHE A 188 17.38 -5.53 -7.68
CA PHE A 188 16.43 -4.71 -8.44
C PHE A 188 17.02 -3.40 -9.00
N ARG A 189 18.09 -2.89 -8.41
CA ARG A 189 18.79 -1.67 -8.87
C ARG A 189 19.61 -1.87 -10.13
N LYS A 190 19.90 -3.12 -10.49
CA LYS A 190 20.69 -3.46 -11.68
C LYS A 190 19.77 -4.12 -12.72
N PRO A 191 20.08 -3.99 -14.02
CA PRO A 191 19.34 -4.73 -15.04
C PRO A 191 19.45 -6.23 -14.79
N LEU A 192 18.33 -6.89 -14.50
CA LEU A 192 18.24 -8.33 -14.34
C LEU A 192 17.74 -8.96 -15.66
N ARG A 193 18.54 -9.85 -16.22
CA ARG A 193 18.16 -10.56 -17.43
C ARG A 193 17.38 -11.83 -17.07
N MET A 194 16.28 -12.06 -17.77
CA MET A 194 15.46 -13.26 -17.56
C MET A 194 16.27 -14.56 -17.70
N ARG A 195 17.25 -14.57 -18.60
CA ARG A 195 18.13 -15.75 -18.78
C ARG A 195 18.96 -16.07 -17.53
N ASP A 196 19.43 -15.03 -16.83
CA ASP A 196 20.26 -15.21 -15.64
C ASP A 196 19.42 -15.72 -14.48
N LEU A 197 18.24 -15.14 -14.26
CA LEU A 197 17.29 -15.63 -13.26
C LEU A 197 16.89 -17.09 -13.52
N ALA A 198 16.61 -17.43 -14.75
CA ALA A 198 16.21 -18.79 -15.12
C ALA A 198 17.36 -19.79 -14.96
N ARG A 199 18.59 -19.42 -15.30
CA ARG A 199 19.78 -20.24 -15.10
C ARG A 199 20.04 -20.49 -13.61
N GLU A 200 19.96 -19.45 -12.77
CA GLU A 200 20.12 -19.56 -11.32
C GLU A 200 19.03 -20.45 -10.69
N ALA A 201 17.81 -20.37 -11.20
CA ALA A 201 16.69 -21.20 -10.77
C ALA A 201 16.70 -22.64 -11.34
N GLY A 202 17.60 -22.96 -12.27
CA GLY A 202 17.66 -24.27 -12.93
C GLY A 202 16.45 -24.59 -13.82
N VAL A 203 15.81 -23.56 -14.40
CA VAL A 203 14.59 -23.72 -15.22
C VAL A 203 14.68 -22.98 -16.56
N HIS A 204 13.81 -23.34 -17.49
CA HIS A 204 13.72 -22.62 -18.76
C HIS A 204 13.09 -21.23 -18.56
N PRO A 205 13.57 -20.15 -19.23
CA PRO A 205 13.05 -18.78 -19.08
C PRO A 205 11.52 -18.64 -19.30
N VAL A 206 10.97 -19.36 -20.26
CA VAL A 206 9.52 -19.36 -20.53
C VAL A 206 8.74 -19.98 -19.37
N HIS A 207 9.26 -21.05 -18.77
CA HIS A 207 8.66 -21.69 -17.61
C HIS A 207 8.67 -20.75 -16.40
N LEU A 208 9.83 -20.10 -16.13
CA LEU A 208 9.93 -19.11 -15.06
C LEU A 208 8.92 -17.98 -15.26
N ALA A 209 8.86 -17.39 -16.46
CA ALA A 209 7.94 -16.27 -16.74
C ALA A 209 6.47 -16.67 -16.54
N ARG A 210 6.08 -17.87 -16.96
CA ARG A 210 4.72 -18.40 -16.79
C ARG A 210 4.37 -18.60 -15.31
N VAL A 211 5.24 -19.28 -14.55
CA VAL A 211 5.00 -19.52 -13.12
C VAL A 211 4.99 -18.22 -12.35
N PHE A 212 5.93 -17.32 -12.64
CA PHE A 212 5.98 -16.01 -11.98
C PHE A 212 4.71 -15.20 -12.22
N ARG A 213 4.21 -15.16 -13.48
CA ARG A 213 2.95 -14.47 -13.81
C ARG A 213 1.74 -15.11 -13.14
N ASN A 214 1.71 -16.43 -13.00
CA ASN A 214 0.61 -17.13 -12.32
C ASN A 214 0.58 -16.81 -10.82
N LEU A 215 1.74 -16.76 -10.15
CA LEU A 215 1.84 -16.55 -8.71
C LEU A 215 1.80 -15.06 -8.32
N GLU A 216 2.51 -14.19 -9.05
CA GLU A 216 2.61 -12.76 -8.73
C GLU A 216 1.67 -11.88 -9.57
N ARG A 217 0.90 -12.46 -10.53
CA ARG A 217 0.01 -11.76 -11.47
C ARG A 217 0.72 -10.70 -12.33
N ARG A 218 2.05 -10.80 -12.46
CA ARG A 218 2.92 -9.89 -13.23
C ARG A 218 4.18 -10.59 -13.69
N THR A 219 4.89 -9.97 -14.61
CA THR A 219 6.19 -10.46 -15.06
C THR A 219 7.30 -10.14 -14.05
N PRO A 220 8.44 -10.85 -14.05
CA PRO A 220 9.60 -10.47 -13.24
C PRO A 220 10.10 -9.04 -13.49
N GLY A 221 10.00 -8.55 -14.73
CA GLY A 221 10.37 -7.16 -15.06
C GLY A 221 9.43 -6.12 -14.44
N GLU A 222 8.13 -6.38 -14.47
CA GLU A 222 7.15 -5.54 -13.78
C GLU A 222 7.35 -5.59 -12.26
N TYR A 223 7.65 -6.75 -11.72
CA TYR A 223 7.97 -6.91 -10.30
C TYR A 223 9.21 -6.09 -9.90
N GLN A 224 10.26 -6.14 -10.73
CA GLN A 224 11.46 -5.31 -10.53
C GLN A 224 11.12 -3.80 -10.56
N GLN A 225 10.29 -3.35 -11.51
CA GLN A 225 9.84 -1.95 -11.55
C GLN A 225 9.09 -1.54 -10.27
N HIS A 226 8.29 -2.43 -9.69
CA HIS A 226 7.62 -2.18 -8.41
C HIS A 226 8.63 -1.96 -7.28
N LEU A 227 9.67 -2.78 -7.20
CA LEU A 227 10.73 -2.61 -6.21
C LEU A 227 11.48 -1.29 -6.41
N GLN A 228 11.79 -0.93 -7.65
CA GLN A 228 12.45 0.34 -8.01
C GLN A 228 11.61 1.55 -7.61
N VAL A 229 10.31 1.56 -7.92
CA VAL A 229 9.41 2.66 -7.56
C VAL A 229 9.21 2.74 -6.05
N ARG A 230 9.10 1.61 -5.35
CA ARG A 230 9.02 1.59 -3.89
C ARG A 230 10.26 2.20 -3.24
N ALA A 231 11.46 1.82 -3.71
CA ALA A 231 12.70 2.42 -3.25
C ALA A 231 12.77 3.93 -3.56
N ALA A 232 12.28 4.35 -4.73
CA ALA A 232 12.19 5.76 -5.09
C ALA A 232 11.24 6.54 -4.17
N CYS A 233 10.08 5.96 -3.79
CA CYS A 233 9.17 6.56 -2.82
C CYS A 233 9.87 6.81 -1.48
N GLU A 234 10.66 5.84 -1.00
CA GLU A 234 11.45 5.99 0.24
C GLU A 234 12.49 7.11 0.14
N LEU A 235 13.21 7.20 -0.98
CA LEU A 235 14.20 8.26 -1.19
C LEU A 235 13.55 9.63 -1.33
N LEU A 236 12.42 9.73 -2.03
CA LEU A 236 11.65 10.97 -2.16
C LEU A 236 11.15 11.48 -0.81
N ARG A 237 10.87 10.59 0.13
CA ARG A 237 10.45 10.92 1.49
C ARG A 237 11.60 11.38 2.37
N LYS A 238 12.76 10.73 2.28
CA LYS A 238 13.89 10.90 3.20
C LYS A 238 14.93 11.91 2.76
N ALA A 239 15.05 12.17 1.47
CA ALA A 239 16.16 12.94 0.91
C ALA A 239 15.69 13.99 -0.10
N GLU A 240 16.28 15.18 0.00
CA GLU A 240 16.10 16.25 -0.97
C GLU A 240 17.03 16.11 -2.20
N TRP A 241 17.38 14.89 -2.54
CA TRP A 241 18.23 14.60 -3.68
C TRP A 241 17.58 15.03 -5.00
N PRO A 242 18.38 15.44 -5.99
CA PRO A 242 17.89 15.65 -7.35
C PRO A 242 17.20 14.38 -7.89
N LEU A 243 16.13 14.57 -8.66
CA LEU A 243 15.38 13.43 -9.20
C LEU A 243 16.22 12.52 -10.10
N ALA A 244 17.21 13.08 -10.79
CA ALA A 244 18.16 12.30 -11.59
C ALA A 244 19.00 11.35 -10.73
N VAL A 245 19.43 11.80 -9.55
CA VAL A 245 20.17 10.97 -8.59
C VAL A 245 19.29 9.85 -8.06
N ILE A 246 18.04 10.15 -7.66
CA ILE A 246 17.09 9.14 -7.21
C ILE A 246 16.82 8.12 -8.33
N ALA A 247 16.67 8.56 -9.57
CA ALA A 247 16.50 7.67 -10.71
C ALA A 247 17.66 6.67 -10.83
N ALA A 248 18.91 7.17 -10.78
CA ALA A 248 20.10 6.34 -10.87
C ALA A 248 20.22 5.36 -9.70
N GLU A 249 20.00 5.82 -8.46
CA GLU A 249 20.05 5.00 -7.24
C GLU A 249 18.99 3.89 -7.22
N CYS A 250 17.86 4.11 -7.88
CA CYS A 250 16.79 3.11 -8.00
C CYS A 250 16.95 2.21 -9.24
N GLY A 251 17.98 2.41 -10.06
CA GLY A 251 18.26 1.57 -11.22
C GLY A 251 17.42 1.89 -12.47
N PHE A 252 16.92 3.12 -12.58
CA PHE A 252 16.31 3.61 -13.81
C PHE A 252 17.38 4.08 -14.79
N ALA A 253 17.11 3.94 -16.09
CA ALA A 253 18.05 4.34 -17.14
C ALA A 253 18.33 5.85 -17.11
N ASP A 254 17.31 6.66 -16.85
CA ASP A 254 17.37 8.11 -16.74
C ASP A 254 16.17 8.67 -15.98
N GLN A 255 16.17 9.99 -15.72
CA GLN A 255 15.08 10.68 -15.01
C GLN A 255 13.74 10.64 -15.77
N SER A 256 13.75 10.64 -17.10
CA SER A 256 12.54 10.61 -17.93
C SER A 256 11.86 9.23 -17.82
N HIS A 257 12.66 8.16 -17.93
CA HIS A 257 12.20 6.79 -17.70
C HIS A 257 11.64 6.63 -16.30
N PHE A 258 12.35 7.10 -15.26
CA PHE A 258 11.88 7.13 -13.90
C PHE A 258 10.53 7.84 -13.77
N THR A 259 10.43 9.08 -14.27
CA THR A 259 9.22 9.88 -14.15
C THR A 259 8.01 9.20 -14.79
N ARG A 260 8.20 8.61 -15.97
CA ARG A 260 7.14 7.90 -16.70
C ARG A 260 6.64 6.66 -15.96
N ILE A 261 7.56 5.82 -15.44
CA ILE A 261 7.19 4.60 -14.70
C ILE A 261 6.55 4.97 -13.36
N PHE A 262 7.14 5.91 -12.64
CA PHE A 262 6.63 6.39 -11.36
C PHE A 262 5.20 6.94 -11.51
N ARG A 263 4.95 7.82 -12.50
CA ARG A 263 3.62 8.36 -12.76
C ARG A 263 2.60 7.27 -13.12
N ARG A 264 2.99 6.30 -13.93
CA ARG A 264 2.11 5.16 -14.27
C ARG A 264 1.67 4.39 -13.04
N MET A 265 2.55 4.21 -12.07
CA MET A 265 2.28 3.41 -10.88
C MET A 265 1.57 4.17 -9.77
N THR A 266 1.94 5.44 -9.56
CA THR A 266 1.45 6.25 -8.41
C THR A 266 0.41 7.30 -8.80
N GLY A 267 0.12 7.46 -10.09
CA GLY A 267 -0.80 8.49 -10.62
C GLY A 267 -0.22 9.90 -10.66
N THR A 268 0.97 10.15 -10.07
CA THR A 268 1.55 11.49 -9.99
C THR A 268 3.04 11.50 -10.34
N THR A 269 3.61 12.69 -10.59
CA THR A 269 5.06 12.80 -10.85
C THR A 269 5.87 12.71 -9.57
N PRO A 270 7.15 12.26 -9.62
CA PRO A 270 8.02 12.20 -8.43
C PRO A 270 8.12 13.55 -7.68
N ALA A 271 8.17 14.66 -8.42
CA ALA A 271 8.24 16.00 -7.81
C ALA A 271 6.94 16.38 -7.07
N ARG A 272 5.79 16.06 -7.63
CA ARG A 272 4.50 16.29 -6.96
C ARG A 272 4.33 15.36 -5.75
N PHE A 273 4.72 14.10 -5.90
CA PHE A 273 4.70 13.12 -4.82
C PHE A 273 5.56 13.59 -3.65
N ARG A 274 6.81 14.01 -3.89
CA ARG A 274 7.69 14.58 -2.86
C ARG A 274 7.02 15.72 -2.10
N ARG A 275 6.43 16.68 -2.81
CA ARG A 275 5.73 17.80 -2.17
C ARG A 275 4.54 17.35 -1.33
N ALA A 276 3.75 16.41 -1.83
CA ALA A 276 2.58 15.91 -1.11
C ALA A 276 2.93 15.22 0.22
N ILE A 277 4.08 14.51 0.27
CA ILE A 277 4.53 13.81 1.48
C ILE A 277 5.43 14.68 2.37
N ALA A 278 6.20 15.66 1.82
CA ALA A 278 7.14 16.48 2.60
C ALA A 278 6.46 17.55 3.47
N HIS A 279 5.29 18.04 3.11
CA HIS A 279 4.65 19.19 3.78
C HIS A 279 4.10 18.92 5.19
N ARG A 280 4.41 17.78 5.85
CA ARG A 280 3.73 17.38 7.09
C ARG A 280 4.62 17.00 8.28
N VAL A 281 5.93 17.19 8.18
CA VAL A 281 6.85 16.96 9.33
C VAL A 281 6.97 18.20 10.23
N CYS A 282 6.48 19.36 9.82
CA CYS A 282 6.70 20.65 10.50
C CYS A 282 5.46 21.25 11.19
N ALA A 283 4.47 20.48 11.60
CA ALA A 283 3.36 20.96 12.40
C ALA A 283 3.23 20.13 13.67
N ALA A 284 4.15 20.32 14.59
CA ALA A 284 4.04 19.94 16.00
C ALA A 284 4.43 21.11 16.87
#